data_5613c16b7f878968db7a65677246fd30
#
_entry.id   5613c16b7f878968db7a65677246fd30
#
_cell.length_a   1.000
_cell.length_b   1.000
_cell.length_c   1.000
_cell.angle_alpha   90.00
_cell.angle_beta   90.00
_cell.angle_gamma   90.00
#
_symmetry.space_group_name_H-M   'P 1'
#
loop_
_entity.id
_entity.type
_entity.pdbx_description
1 polymer ?
#
loop_
_entity_poly.entity_id
_entity_poly.type
_entity_poly.pdbx_seq_one_letter_code
_entity_poly.pdbx_strand_id
1 'polypeptide(L)'
;MIICREALVAGSLQAENLDVFWKARSEFIAENYGDTKENYYRKVVSECNKMMQIPEDSEVYLWFEDDLFCQVNMWFCLTLIPKDKNINIYRIFPKASKENQWKGFSDSARFDLEEALTSRVLFKQKDIELGLNLWEAYQSNHQNKLKQLSEIQSDCFRFLPELITAYQNINPEVFIQNLIQKGITDFSEVFEKFRDELGIFGFGDLQVKLIYDKVFQEK
;
A
#
# COMPACT_ATOMS: atom_id res chain seq x y z
N MET A 1 0.48 19.38 -0.65
CA MET A 1 0.06 17.99 -0.92
C MET A 1 1.31 17.18 -1.26
N ILE A 2 1.43 15.99 -0.71
CA ILE A 2 2.51 15.02 -0.97
C ILE A 2 1.87 13.79 -1.59
N ILE A 3 2.48 13.21 -2.64
CA ILE A 3 1.88 12.07 -3.36
C ILE A 3 2.79 10.85 -3.19
N CYS A 4 2.30 9.83 -2.50
CA CYS A 4 2.96 8.53 -2.42
C CYS A 4 2.67 7.72 -3.70
N ARG A 5 3.72 7.30 -4.41
CA ARG A 5 3.62 6.55 -5.68
C ARG A 5 4.45 5.27 -5.68
N GLU A 6 4.87 4.81 -4.51
CA GLU A 6 5.72 3.63 -4.42
C GLU A 6 4.90 2.33 -4.55
N ALA A 7 5.52 1.30 -5.11
CA ALA A 7 4.94 -0.03 -5.26
C ALA A 7 5.58 -1.03 -4.26
N LEU A 8 5.45 -0.74 -2.96
CA LEU A 8 6.11 -1.49 -1.88
C LEU A 8 5.58 -2.93 -1.69
N VAL A 9 4.55 -3.31 -2.43
CA VAL A 9 4.04 -4.70 -2.47
C VAL A 9 4.88 -5.62 -3.36
N ALA A 10 5.87 -5.09 -4.09
CA ALA A 10 6.71 -5.84 -5.02
C ALA A 10 8.19 -5.47 -4.86
N GLY A 11 9.07 -6.44 -5.12
CA GLY A 11 10.52 -6.28 -5.01
C GLY A 11 11.05 -6.30 -3.59
N SER A 12 12.38 -6.19 -3.45
CA SER A 12 13.04 -6.18 -2.14
C SER A 12 12.81 -4.87 -1.41
N LEU A 13 12.54 -4.97 -0.11
CA LEU A 13 12.33 -3.84 0.78
C LEU A 13 13.46 -3.69 1.82
N GLN A 14 14.36 -4.67 1.91
CA GLN A 14 15.44 -4.66 2.90
C GLN A 14 16.56 -3.73 2.48
N ALA A 15 16.96 -2.84 3.38
CA ALA A 15 18.07 -1.93 3.20
C ALA A 15 18.60 -1.47 4.55
N GLU A 16 19.89 -1.15 4.63
CA GLU A 16 20.54 -0.65 5.85
C GLU A 16 20.13 0.78 6.19
N ASN A 17 19.78 1.56 5.19
CA ASN A 17 19.37 2.97 5.33
C ASN A 17 18.52 3.40 4.12
N LEU A 18 17.93 4.60 4.19
CA LEU A 18 17.08 5.14 3.13
C LEU A 18 17.80 5.35 1.79
N ASP A 19 19.08 5.70 1.77
CA ASP A 19 19.80 5.92 0.51
C ASP A 19 20.00 4.61 -0.24
N VAL A 20 20.36 3.54 0.48
CA VAL A 20 20.44 2.17 -0.07
C VAL A 20 19.07 1.69 -0.52
N PHE A 21 18.04 1.98 0.27
CA PHE A 21 16.65 1.66 -0.07
C PHE A 21 16.22 2.33 -1.38
N TRP A 22 16.39 3.66 -1.51
CA TRP A 22 16.01 4.38 -2.72
C TRP A 22 16.75 3.90 -3.96
N LYS A 23 18.05 3.59 -3.81
CA LYS A 23 18.84 3.02 -4.90
C LYS A 23 18.26 1.69 -5.38
N ALA A 24 18.04 0.74 -4.47
CA ALA A 24 17.49 -0.57 -4.81
C ALA A 24 16.07 -0.46 -5.41
N ARG A 25 15.22 0.42 -4.85
CA ARG A 25 13.87 0.66 -5.37
C ARG A 25 13.87 1.28 -6.74
N SER A 26 14.76 2.28 -6.99
CA SER A 26 14.87 2.90 -8.32
C SER A 26 15.31 1.90 -9.40
N GLU A 27 16.17 0.96 -9.05
CA GLU A 27 16.59 -0.14 -9.94
C GLU A 27 15.41 -1.08 -10.23
N PHE A 28 14.73 -1.54 -9.19
CA PHE A 28 13.57 -2.41 -9.34
C PHE A 28 12.46 -1.77 -10.19
N ILE A 29 12.12 -0.51 -9.95
CA ILE A 29 11.08 0.21 -10.71
C ILE A 29 11.50 0.40 -12.17
N ALA A 30 12.75 0.73 -12.43
CA ALA A 30 13.24 0.88 -13.80
C ALA A 30 13.20 -0.44 -14.59
N GLU A 31 13.59 -1.54 -13.96
CA GLU A 31 13.62 -2.86 -14.59
C GLU A 31 12.24 -3.47 -14.84
N ASN A 32 11.29 -3.24 -13.91
CA ASN A 32 10.02 -3.97 -13.92
C ASN A 32 8.82 -3.12 -14.38
N TYR A 33 8.89 -1.79 -14.26
CA TYR A 33 7.77 -0.89 -14.58
C TYR A 33 8.06 0.08 -15.73
N GLY A 34 9.23 -0.03 -16.37
CA GLY A 34 9.57 0.77 -17.55
C GLY A 34 9.76 2.26 -17.27
N ASP A 35 9.95 2.66 -16.01
CA ASP A 35 10.33 4.04 -15.65
C ASP A 35 11.86 4.18 -15.63
N THR A 36 12.38 5.38 -15.41
CA THR A 36 13.83 5.62 -15.25
C THR A 36 14.18 5.90 -13.79
N LYS A 37 15.43 5.64 -13.40
CA LYS A 37 15.92 5.97 -12.06
C LYS A 37 15.76 7.46 -11.75
N GLU A 38 16.05 8.33 -12.72
CA GLU A 38 15.90 9.78 -12.57
C GLU A 38 14.45 10.18 -12.31
N ASN A 39 13.49 9.57 -13.04
CA ASN A 39 12.07 9.80 -12.82
C ASN A 39 11.62 9.30 -11.44
N TYR A 40 12.13 8.15 -11.00
CA TYR A 40 11.86 7.63 -9.67
C TYR A 40 12.31 8.62 -8.58
N TYR A 41 13.55 9.10 -8.64
CA TYR A 41 14.04 10.10 -7.69
C TYR A 41 13.21 11.39 -7.73
N ARG A 42 12.86 11.86 -8.92
CA ARG A 42 12.06 13.07 -9.11
C ARG A 42 10.62 12.92 -8.61
N LYS A 43 9.96 11.76 -8.82
CA LYS A 43 8.53 11.56 -8.54
C LYS A 43 8.26 10.93 -7.18
N VAL A 44 9.17 10.12 -6.66
CA VAL A 44 8.99 9.35 -5.43
C VAL A 44 9.85 9.89 -4.31
N VAL A 45 11.18 9.85 -4.47
CA VAL A 45 12.11 10.26 -3.41
C VAL A 45 11.90 11.72 -3.01
N SER A 46 11.69 12.63 -3.99
CA SER A 46 11.44 14.03 -3.69
C SER A 46 10.16 14.26 -2.88
N GLU A 47 9.11 13.46 -3.11
CA GLU A 47 7.88 13.54 -2.33
C GLU A 47 8.09 12.99 -0.91
N CYS A 48 8.80 11.87 -0.77
CA CYS A 48 9.16 11.29 0.53
C CYS A 48 10.04 12.25 1.36
N ASN A 49 10.97 12.96 0.71
CA ASN A 49 11.79 13.97 1.38
C ASN A 49 10.95 15.12 1.96
N LYS A 50 9.82 15.49 1.33
CA LYS A 50 8.90 16.48 1.89
C LYS A 50 8.24 15.98 3.18
N MET A 51 7.95 14.66 3.29
CA MET A 51 7.40 14.10 4.54
C MET A 51 8.39 14.23 5.70
N MET A 52 9.67 13.99 5.46
CA MET A 52 10.71 14.13 6.49
C MET A 52 10.95 15.60 6.92
N GLN A 53 10.46 16.57 6.14
CA GLN A 53 10.61 18.00 6.39
C GLN A 53 9.33 18.68 6.89
N ILE A 54 8.31 17.91 7.24
CA ILE A 54 7.04 18.48 7.77
C ILE A 54 7.36 19.38 8.97
N PRO A 55 6.86 20.63 8.98
CA PRO A 55 7.07 21.54 10.09
C PRO A 55 6.38 21.08 11.38
N GLU A 56 6.88 21.58 12.51
CA GLU A 56 6.21 21.47 13.80
C GLU A 56 4.81 22.10 13.75
N ASP A 57 3.89 21.60 14.59
CA ASP A 57 2.49 22.04 14.70
C ASP A 57 1.67 21.87 13.40
N SER A 58 2.13 20.95 12.52
CA SER A 58 1.39 20.62 11.30
C SER A 58 0.29 19.58 11.55
N GLU A 59 -0.73 19.62 10.70
CA GLU A 59 -1.69 18.54 10.55
C GLU A 59 -1.40 17.75 9.27
N VAL A 60 -1.29 16.42 9.39
CA VAL A 60 -1.04 15.50 8.29
C VAL A 60 -2.28 14.64 8.07
N TYR A 61 -2.82 14.66 6.87
CA TYR A 61 -4.00 13.89 6.49
C TYR A 61 -3.58 12.75 5.57
N LEU A 62 -3.67 11.50 6.04
CA LEU A 62 -3.29 10.29 5.32
C LEU A 62 -4.51 9.74 4.56
N TRP A 63 -4.58 10.06 3.26
CA TRP A 63 -5.58 9.58 2.33
C TRP A 63 -5.09 8.28 1.69
N PHE A 64 -5.38 7.17 2.32
CA PHE A 64 -5.05 5.84 1.81
C PHE A 64 -6.29 4.96 1.80
N GLU A 65 -6.34 4.00 0.92
CA GLU A 65 -7.36 2.96 0.88
C GLU A 65 -7.05 1.86 1.90
N ASP A 66 -7.95 0.89 2.05
CA ASP A 66 -7.78 -0.15 3.08
C ASP A 66 -7.15 -1.44 2.53
N ASP A 67 -6.86 -1.49 1.20
CA ASP A 67 -6.18 -2.59 0.55
C ASP A 67 -4.68 -2.67 0.91
N LEU A 68 -4.07 -3.81 0.59
CA LEU A 68 -2.67 -4.09 0.94
C LEU A 68 -1.69 -3.07 0.36
N PHE A 69 -1.88 -2.69 -0.92
CA PHE A 69 -1.00 -1.74 -1.59
C PHE A 69 -0.97 -0.40 -0.85
N CYS A 70 -2.14 0.14 -0.54
CA CYS A 70 -2.29 1.39 0.18
C CYS A 70 -1.81 1.30 1.63
N GLN A 71 -2.13 0.20 2.33
CA GLN A 71 -1.73 0.04 3.73
C GLN A 71 -0.22 -0.06 3.89
N VAL A 72 0.47 -0.84 3.07
CA VAL A 72 1.94 -0.94 3.12
C VAL A 72 2.61 0.40 2.86
N ASN A 73 2.11 1.16 1.88
CA ASN A 73 2.59 2.52 1.61
C ASN A 73 2.33 3.46 2.80
N MET A 74 1.17 3.38 3.44
CA MET A 74 0.85 4.19 4.62
C MET A 74 1.76 3.85 5.81
N TRP A 75 2.02 2.56 6.09
CA TRP A 75 2.93 2.17 7.16
C TRP A 75 4.34 2.71 6.91
N PHE A 76 4.82 2.65 5.68
CA PHE A 76 6.09 3.25 5.30
C PHE A 76 6.08 4.77 5.48
N CYS A 77 5.02 5.48 5.05
CA CYS A 77 4.90 6.93 5.23
C CYS A 77 4.99 7.35 6.71
N LEU A 78 4.40 6.56 7.62
CA LEU A 78 4.51 6.80 9.07
C LEU A 78 5.95 6.74 9.58
N THR A 79 6.84 6.00 8.92
CA THR A 79 8.27 5.97 9.28
C THR A 79 9.03 7.25 8.90
N LEU A 80 8.53 7.98 7.91
CA LEU A 80 9.17 9.18 7.36
C LEU A 80 8.74 10.48 8.07
N ILE A 81 7.61 10.46 8.76
CA ILE A 81 7.11 11.64 9.50
C ILE A 81 7.98 11.86 10.73
N PRO A 82 8.48 13.12 10.98
CA PRO A 82 9.31 13.42 12.14
C PRO A 82 8.61 13.07 13.47
N LYS A 83 9.29 12.30 14.32
CA LYS A 83 8.75 11.83 15.62
C LYS A 83 9.09 12.78 16.78
N ASP A 84 10.03 13.68 16.57
CA ASP A 84 10.52 14.67 17.52
C ASP A 84 9.74 15.99 17.46
N LYS A 85 8.73 16.06 16.61
CA LYS A 85 7.90 17.24 16.38
C LYS A 85 6.46 16.99 16.82
N ASN A 86 5.78 18.06 17.25
CA ASN A 86 4.35 18.04 17.51
C ASN A 86 3.57 18.06 16.18
N ILE A 87 3.17 16.90 15.69
CA ILE A 87 2.44 16.73 14.42
C ILE A 87 1.19 15.88 14.69
N ASN A 88 0.03 16.43 14.35
CA ASN A 88 -1.22 15.70 14.40
C ASN A 88 -1.41 14.91 13.10
N ILE A 89 -1.47 13.59 13.18
CA ILE A 89 -1.68 12.71 12.02
C ILE A 89 -3.11 12.21 12.04
N TYR A 90 -3.81 12.36 10.92
CA TYR A 90 -5.19 11.91 10.76
C TYR A 90 -5.30 10.87 9.65
N ARG A 91 -6.05 9.81 9.92
CA ARG A 91 -6.48 8.83 8.92
C ARG A 91 -7.74 9.32 8.23
N ILE A 92 -7.75 9.36 6.91
CA ILE A 92 -8.94 9.59 6.09
C ILE A 92 -9.32 8.27 5.43
N PHE A 93 -10.57 7.87 5.59
CA PHE A 93 -11.06 6.63 5.04
C PHE A 93 -11.92 6.85 3.80
N PRO A 94 -11.83 5.97 2.79
CA PRO A 94 -12.86 5.90 1.77
C PRO A 94 -14.18 5.42 2.38
N LYS A 95 -15.29 5.77 1.73
CA LYS A 95 -16.60 5.25 2.08
C LYS A 95 -16.64 3.77 1.75
N ALA A 96 -16.68 2.92 2.77
CA ALA A 96 -16.76 1.49 2.61
C ALA A 96 -18.20 1.00 2.80
N SER A 97 -18.64 0.08 1.94
CA SER A 97 -19.81 -0.78 2.16
C SER A 97 -19.38 -2.24 2.13
N LYS A 98 -20.23 -3.15 2.61
CA LYS A 98 -19.93 -4.60 2.55
C LYS A 98 -19.67 -5.11 1.13
N GLU A 99 -20.29 -4.47 0.13
CA GLU A 99 -20.18 -4.84 -1.29
C GLU A 99 -18.99 -4.16 -1.98
N ASN A 100 -18.47 -3.05 -1.40
CA ASN A 100 -17.45 -2.21 -2.00
C ASN A 100 -16.29 -1.91 -1.03
N GLN A 101 -15.96 -2.88 -0.16
CA GLN A 101 -14.97 -2.70 0.91
C GLN A 101 -13.58 -2.29 0.39
N TRP A 102 -13.19 -2.76 -0.81
CA TRP A 102 -11.87 -2.58 -1.39
C TRP A 102 -11.84 -1.61 -2.58
N LYS A 103 -12.92 -0.87 -2.85
CA LYS A 103 -13.00 0.04 -4.01
C LYS A 103 -12.27 1.38 -3.83
N GLY A 104 -11.94 1.74 -2.63
CA GLY A 104 -11.17 2.93 -2.34
C GLY A 104 -11.89 4.26 -2.64
N PHE A 105 -11.11 5.28 -3.03
CA PHE A 105 -11.60 6.63 -3.33
C PHE A 105 -12.01 6.84 -4.79
N SER A 106 -11.73 5.89 -5.69
CA SER A 106 -11.93 6.06 -7.14
C SER A 106 -13.39 6.35 -7.53
N ASP A 107 -14.35 5.80 -6.79
CA ASP A 107 -15.77 5.95 -7.03
C ASP A 107 -16.40 7.06 -6.15
N SER A 108 -15.58 7.83 -5.41
CA SER A 108 -16.07 8.85 -4.48
C SER A 108 -16.49 10.12 -5.22
N ALA A 109 -17.71 10.58 -4.97
CA ALA A 109 -18.14 11.92 -5.36
C ALA A 109 -17.51 12.96 -4.43
N ARG A 110 -17.58 14.23 -4.82
CA ARG A 110 -17.08 15.35 -4.00
C ARG A 110 -17.64 15.33 -2.58
N PHE A 111 -18.92 15.08 -2.43
CA PHE A 111 -19.59 15.01 -1.12
C PHE A 111 -18.98 13.89 -0.25
N ASP A 112 -18.69 12.72 -0.81
CA ASP A 112 -18.08 11.60 -0.07
C ASP A 112 -16.68 11.96 0.44
N LEU A 113 -15.90 12.72 -0.34
CA LEU A 113 -14.57 13.19 0.08
C LEU A 113 -14.65 14.25 1.20
N GLU A 114 -15.64 15.16 1.16
CA GLU A 114 -15.88 16.13 2.21
C GLU A 114 -16.34 15.45 3.51
N GLU A 115 -17.20 14.43 3.41
CA GLU A 115 -17.63 13.59 4.53
C GLU A 115 -16.43 12.81 5.14
N ALA A 116 -15.59 12.20 4.29
CA ALA A 116 -14.39 11.49 4.70
C ALA A 116 -13.43 12.40 5.47
N LEU A 117 -13.21 13.64 5.00
CA LEU A 117 -12.40 14.62 5.71
C LEU A 117 -12.99 15.02 7.05
N THR A 118 -14.31 15.16 7.15
CA THR A 118 -15.00 15.54 8.38
C THR A 118 -14.96 14.41 9.42
N SER A 119 -15.06 13.15 8.97
CA SER A 119 -15.00 11.95 9.81
C SER A 119 -13.59 11.41 10.06
N ARG A 120 -12.56 12.23 9.80
CA ARG A 120 -11.16 11.84 10.01
C ARG A 120 -10.88 11.33 11.41
N VAL A 121 -9.99 10.38 11.53
CA VAL A 121 -9.60 9.75 12.80
C VAL A 121 -8.17 10.16 13.17
N LEU A 122 -7.98 10.70 14.36
CA LEU A 122 -6.65 11.06 14.88
C LEU A 122 -5.86 9.79 15.22
N PHE A 123 -4.66 9.66 14.70
CA PHE A 123 -3.70 8.67 15.15
C PHE A 123 -3.26 8.99 16.59
N LYS A 124 -3.55 8.09 17.51
CA LYS A 124 -2.98 8.11 18.86
C LYS A 124 -1.56 7.52 18.80
N GLN A 125 -0.76 7.74 19.82
CA GLN A 125 0.61 7.21 19.89
C GLN A 125 0.65 5.68 19.64
N LYS A 126 -0.26 4.92 20.23
CA LYS A 126 -0.38 3.46 20.01
C LYS A 126 -0.66 3.06 18.55
N ASP A 127 -1.40 3.89 17.82
CA ASP A 127 -1.75 3.63 16.41
C ASP A 127 -0.53 3.92 15.50
N ILE A 128 0.24 4.96 15.83
CA ILE A 128 1.53 5.25 15.15
C ILE A 128 2.50 4.09 15.38
N GLU A 129 2.68 3.66 16.62
CA GLU A 129 3.54 2.52 16.99
C GLU A 129 3.12 1.23 16.28
N LEU A 130 1.81 0.98 16.19
CA LEU A 130 1.28 -0.15 15.42
C LEU A 130 1.69 -0.07 13.94
N GLY A 131 1.52 1.09 13.30
CA GLY A 131 1.93 1.29 11.90
C GLY A 131 3.43 1.09 11.67
N LEU A 132 4.27 1.58 12.59
CA LEU A 132 5.72 1.39 12.53
C LEU A 132 6.11 -0.10 12.67
N ASN A 133 5.50 -0.81 13.63
CA ASN A 133 5.74 -2.24 13.82
C ASN A 133 5.23 -3.08 12.65
N LEU A 134 4.11 -2.68 12.02
CA LEU A 134 3.59 -3.33 10.80
C LEU A 134 4.58 -3.18 9.65
N TRP A 135 5.14 -1.97 9.45
CA TRP A 135 6.17 -1.76 8.44
C TRP A 135 7.39 -2.64 8.68
N GLU A 136 7.94 -2.62 9.90
CA GLU A 136 9.12 -3.44 10.25
C GLU A 136 8.87 -4.94 10.02
N ALA A 137 7.73 -5.45 10.46
CA ALA A 137 7.35 -6.84 10.29
C ALA A 137 7.13 -7.21 8.82
N TYR A 138 6.54 -6.31 8.02
CA TYR A 138 6.31 -6.49 6.60
C TYR A 138 7.63 -6.45 5.82
N GLN A 139 8.46 -5.44 6.04
CA GLN A 139 9.77 -5.28 5.42
C GLN A 139 10.70 -6.47 5.68
N SER A 140 10.67 -7.02 6.90
CA SER A 140 11.46 -8.20 7.29
C SER A 140 10.79 -9.54 6.97
N ASN A 141 9.61 -9.53 6.33
CA ASN A 141 8.80 -10.73 6.05
C ASN A 141 8.49 -11.58 7.29
N HIS A 142 8.28 -10.94 8.44
CA HIS A 142 8.04 -11.62 9.72
C HIS A 142 6.56 -11.99 9.89
N GLN A 143 6.12 -13.08 9.26
CA GLN A 143 4.72 -13.49 9.14
C GLN A 143 4.01 -13.64 10.50
N ASN A 144 4.64 -14.27 11.50
CA ASN A 144 4.04 -14.44 12.82
C ASN A 144 3.82 -13.09 13.53
N LYS A 145 4.75 -12.14 13.36
CA LYS A 145 4.62 -10.81 13.93
C LYS A 145 3.49 -10.02 13.28
N LEU A 146 3.37 -10.09 11.94
CA LEU A 146 2.25 -9.49 11.22
C LEU A 146 0.91 -10.01 11.72
N LYS A 147 0.78 -11.33 11.91
CA LYS A 147 -0.43 -11.93 12.47
C LYS A 147 -0.75 -11.41 13.87
N GLN A 148 0.23 -11.36 14.77
CA GLN A 148 0.02 -10.81 16.13
C GLN A 148 -0.39 -9.33 16.09
N LEU A 149 0.25 -8.53 15.23
CA LEU A 149 -0.07 -7.11 15.09
C LEU A 149 -1.46 -6.89 14.50
N SER A 150 -1.93 -7.76 13.61
CA SER A 150 -3.25 -7.64 13.00
C SER A 150 -4.41 -7.82 13.98
N GLU A 151 -4.17 -8.45 15.14
CA GLU A 151 -5.17 -8.64 16.19
C GLU A 151 -5.33 -7.41 17.11
N ILE A 152 -4.44 -6.41 16.97
CA ILE A 152 -4.49 -5.17 17.78
C ILE A 152 -5.60 -4.26 17.27
N GLN A 153 -6.54 -3.92 18.14
CA GLN A 153 -7.65 -3.02 17.80
C GLN A 153 -7.18 -1.57 17.66
N SER A 154 -7.48 -0.98 16.51
CA SER A 154 -7.17 0.41 16.19
C SER A 154 -8.25 1.02 15.31
N ASP A 155 -8.68 2.23 15.64
CA ASP A 155 -9.62 2.99 14.83
C ASP A 155 -8.99 3.47 13.50
N CYS A 156 -7.65 3.44 13.38
CA CYS A 156 -6.91 3.86 12.20
C CYS A 156 -6.64 2.73 11.18
N PHE A 157 -6.91 1.45 11.55
CA PHE A 157 -6.66 0.27 10.72
C PHE A 157 -7.88 -0.67 10.73
N ARG A 158 -8.89 -0.36 9.91
CA ARG A 158 -10.23 -0.99 9.97
C ARG A 158 -10.26 -2.49 9.68
N PHE A 159 -9.49 -2.94 8.69
CA PHE A 159 -9.58 -4.31 8.13
C PHE A 159 -8.24 -5.05 8.21
N LEU A 160 -7.44 -4.73 9.22
CA LEU A 160 -6.10 -5.29 9.36
C LEU A 160 -6.07 -6.82 9.50
N PRO A 161 -6.98 -7.48 10.27
CA PRO A 161 -7.02 -8.94 10.36
C PRO A 161 -7.30 -9.60 9.01
N GLU A 162 -8.28 -9.10 8.26
CA GLU A 162 -8.65 -9.62 6.94
C GLU A 162 -7.50 -9.43 5.93
N LEU A 163 -6.88 -8.25 5.96
CA LEU A 163 -5.78 -7.89 5.09
C LEU A 163 -4.57 -8.82 5.27
N ILE A 164 -4.14 -9.00 6.53
CA ILE A 164 -2.99 -9.85 6.84
C ILE A 164 -3.31 -11.32 6.58
N THR A 165 -4.54 -11.76 6.86
CA THR A 165 -4.99 -13.12 6.53
C THR A 165 -4.93 -13.37 5.01
N ALA A 166 -5.39 -12.43 4.19
CA ALA A 166 -5.31 -12.55 2.74
C ALA A 166 -3.86 -12.56 2.25
N TYR A 167 -3.04 -11.63 2.73
CA TYR A 167 -1.61 -11.56 2.40
C TYR A 167 -0.86 -12.88 2.70
N GLN A 168 -1.20 -13.56 3.80
CA GLN A 168 -0.54 -14.80 4.22
C GLN A 168 -1.04 -16.06 3.51
N ASN A 169 -2.30 -16.10 3.10
CA ASN A 169 -2.94 -17.33 2.63
C ASN A 169 -3.31 -17.32 1.14
N ILE A 170 -3.36 -16.16 0.50
CA ILE A 170 -3.71 -16.06 -0.92
C ILE A 170 -2.45 -15.73 -1.71
N ASN A 171 -2.16 -16.56 -2.72
CA ASN A 171 -1.08 -16.29 -3.66
C ASN A 171 -1.67 -15.74 -4.98
N PRO A 172 -1.46 -14.44 -5.29
CA PRO A 172 -1.92 -13.82 -6.52
C PRO A 172 -1.42 -14.52 -7.80
N GLU A 173 -0.20 -15.07 -7.79
CA GLU A 173 0.37 -15.80 -8.92
C GLU A 173 -0.42 -17.09 -9.20
N VAL A 174 -0.72 -17.87 -8.16
CA VAL A 174 -1.53 -19.10 -8.27
C VAL A 174 -2.95 -18.77 -8.75
N PHE A 175 -3.52 -17.65 -8.32
CA PHE A 175 -4.83 -17.20 -8.80
C PHE A 175 -4.81 -16.96 -10.32
N ILE A 176 -3.83 -16.22 -10.82
CA ILE A 176 -3.69 -15.95 -12.26
C ILE A 176 -3.39 -17.22 -13.04
N GLN A 177 -2.53 -18.12 -12.53
CA GLN A 177 -2.28 -19.43 -13.13
C GLN A 177 -3.58 -20.22 -13.33
N ASN A 178 -4.44 -20.25 -12.30
CA ASN A 178 -5.72 -20.94 -12.36
C ASN A 178 -6.67 -20.34 -13.41
N LEU A 179 -6.70 -19.01 -13.58
CA LEU A 179 -7.48 -18.36 -14.64
C LEU A 179 -6.99 -18.78 -16.02
N ILE A 180 -5.69 -18.75 -16.24
CA ILE A 180 -5.06 -19.13 -17.52
C ILE A 180 -5.29 -20.61 -17.83
N GLN A 181 -5.24 -21.51 -16.83
CA GLN A 181 -5.56 -22.94 -16.99
C GLN A 181 -7.02 -23.19 -17.37
N LYS A 182 -7.93 -22.33 -16.91
CA LYS A 182 -9.36 -22.36 -17.29
C LYS A 182 -9.64 -21.75 -18.67
N GLY A 183 -8.61 -21.33 -19.40
CA GLY A 183 -8.71 -20.74 -20.75
C GLY A 183 -8.92 -19.23 -20.78
N ILE A 184 -8.88 -18.54 -19.62
CA ILE A 184 -8.95 -17.07 -19.53
C ILE A 184 -7.54 -16.53 -19.74
N THR A 185 -7.22 -16.14 -20.98
CA THR A 185 -5.87 -15.74 -21.40
C THR A 185 -5.77 -14.31 -21.86
N ASP A 186 -6.89 -13.60 -22.02
CA ASP A 186 -6.88 -12.16 -22.29
C ASP A 186 -6.53 -11.39 -21.01
N PHE A 187 -5.54 -10.50 -21.10
CA PHE A 187 -5.06 -9.76 -19.93
C PHE A 187 -6.15 -8.88 -19.31
N SER A 188 -7.01 -8.26 -20.12
CA SER A 188 -8.06 -7.38 -19.61
C SER A 188 -9.09 -8.18 -18.80
N GLU A 189 -9.45 -9.38 -19.27
CA GLU A 189 -10.34 -10.29 -18.53
C GLU A 189 -9.69 -10.82 -17.25
N VAL A 190 -8.40 -11.18 -17.29
CA VAL A 190 -7.64 -11.59 -16.09
C VAL A 190 -7.58 -10.47 -15.06
N PHE A 191 -7.31 -9.23 -15.50
CA PHE A 191 -7.24 -8.07 -14.62
C PHE A 191 -8.60 -7.74 -13.98
N GLU A 192 -9.70 -7.80 -14.77
CA GLU A 192 -11.05 -7.59 -14.24
C GLU A 192 -11.38 -8.60 -13.15
N LYS A 193 -11.16 -9.90 -13.39
CA LYS A 193 -11.37 -10.96 -12.40
C LYS A 193 -10.48 -10.80 -11.18
N PHE A 194 -9.22 -10.42 -11.37
CA PHE A 194 -8.31 -10.15 -10.26
C PHE A 194 -8.84 -9.02 -9.38
N ARG A 195 -9.24 -7.92 -9.97
CA ARG A 195 -9.79 -6.77 -9.24
C ARG A 195 -11.08 -7.15 -8.49
N ASP A 196 -11.96 -7.94 -9.10
CA ASP A 196 -13.25 -8.30 -8.51
C ASP A 196 -13.10 -9.33 -7.36
N GLU A 197 -12.19 -10.31 -7.50
CA GLU A 197 -12.03 -11.40 -6.53
C GLU A 197 -10.91 -11.12 -5.52
N LEU A 198 -9.86 -10.38 -5.90
CA LEU A 198 -8.68 -10.08 -5.09
C LEU A 198 -8.45 -8.58 -4.87
N GLY A 199 -9.51 -7.78 -4.89
CA GLY A 199 -9.43 -6.33 -4.65
C GLY A 199 -8.75 -5.93 -3.33
N ILE A 200 -8.74 -6.84 -2.34
CA ILE A 200 -8.02 -6.67 -1.07
C ILE A 200 -6.51 -6.41 -1.25
N PHE A 201 -5.91 -6.83 -2.37
CA PHE A 201 -4.49 -6.56 -2.65
C PHE A 201 -4.24 -5.14 -3.16
N GLY A 202 -5.24 -4.49 -3.75
CA GLY A 202 -5.12 -3.14 -4.32
C GLY A 202 -4.17 -3.04 -5.50
N PHE A 203 -3.87 -4.17 -6.18
CA PHE A 203 -2.93 -4.18 -7.29
C PHE A 203 -3.53 -3.50 -8.52
N GLY A 204 -2.81 -2.52 -9.07
CA GLY A 204 -3.12 -1.92 -10.34
C GLY A 204 -2.74 -2.83 -11.52
N ASP A 205 -3.06 -2.36 -12.72
CA ASP A 205 -2.80 -3.06 -13.97
C ASP A 205 -1.32 -3.47 -14.13
N LEU A 206 -0.38 -2.60 -13.78
CA LEU A 206 1.06 -2.89 -13.89
C LEU A 206 1.50 -4.01 -12.95
N GLN A 207 1.02 -4.06 -11.70
CA GLN A 207 1.36 -5.12 -10.76
C GLN A 207 0.80 -6.46 -11.22
N VAL A 208 -0.47 -6.47 -11.66
CA VAL A 208 -1.11 -7.68 -12.19
C VAL A 208 -0.44 -8.13 -13.48
N LYS A 209 -0.03 -7.17 -14.36
CA LYS A 209 0.66 -7.47 -15.61
C LYS A 209 2.01 -8.14 -15.38
N LEU A 210 2.79 -7.70 -14.40
CA LEU A 210 4.06 -8.34 -14.04
C LEU A 210 3.87 -9.82 -13.66
N ILE A 211 2.86 -10.10 -12.84
CA ILE A 211 2.54 -11.47 -12.43
C ILE A 211 2.05 -12.28 -13.64
N TYR A 212 1.16 -11.70 -14.44
CA TYR A 212 0.62 -12.34 -15.64
C TYR A 212 1.72 -12.71 -16.63
N ASP A 213 2.64 -11.78 -16.94
CA ASP A 213 3.73 -12.02 -17.90
C ASP A 213 4.67 -13.11 -17.42
N LYS A 214 5.01 -13.13 -16.12
CA LYS A 214 5.80 -14.20 -15.52
C LYS A 214 5.13 -15.57 -15.70
N VAL A 215 3.86 -15.67 -15.33
CA VAL A 215 3.08 -16.92 -15.46
C VAL A 215 2.93 -17.37 -16.90
N PHE A 216 2.83 -16.43 -17.84
CA PHE A 216 2.65 -16.72 -19.25
C PHE A 216 3.97 -17.19 -19.92
N GLN A 217 5.11 -16.71 -19.45
CA GLN A 217 6.44 -17.10 -19.96
C GLN A 217 6.91 -18.47 -19.45
N GLU A 218 6.38 -18.95 -18.31
CA GLU A 218 6.71 -20.25 -17.71
C GLU A 218 5.93 -21.43 -18.35
N LYS A 219 5.11 -21.17 -19.39
CA LYS A 219 4.40 -22.18 -20.20
C LYS A 219 5.16 -22.50 -21.47
#